data_4930a92140ed9b2a05a2bd5bba06301d
#
_entry.id   4930a92140ed9b2a05a2bd5bba06301d
#
_cell.length_a   1.000
_cell.length_b   1.000
_cell.length_c   1.000
_cell.angle_alpha   90.00
_cell.angle_beta   90.00
_cell.angle_gamma   90.00
#
_symmetry.space_group_name_H-M   'P 1'
#
loop_
_entity.id
_entity.type
_entity.pdbx_description
1 polymer ?
#
loop_
_entity_poly.entity_id
_entity_poly.type
_entity_poly.pdbx_seq_one_letter_code
_entity_poly.pdbx_strand_id
1 'polypeptide(L)'
;MMPSFLTSLRLDSRLAEPLYRQIYLRIKDAIAQGSLAAGSRLPSVRGLASDLGVARATVESAYAQLIAEGFLQSRGQAGTYVSPQLPHVPPGAVSAAPSLATIAPDPLQPQGMLQPFQLGVPALDAFPRALWQRIVARRLRASTVASLALPPAGGLPELREAIAHYLHLSRGISCRPEQIFLCAGYPALLDWVVETLLHAGDAVWIEDPGYPVTRPLLRAASVRPLAVPVDEQGMDVAAGMLTEPEARLAVVTPTHQSPLGVSLSLARRMALLDWAQQRGAWILEDDYDSEFRYHGRPLPPLKSLDVQGRVLYAGTFSKTLFPALRMAYLVVPVGLTETFARSSRLRGCGCPPLLQAGVADFIRQGHFYRHLKRMRPLYRQRREWLTQALERQLGAWLRVVPQQGGIQLLARLRDGVADTPLAAQAWQLGLAAQALSDWRIDHPAGQGLLLGFANFTRQEETERAVQGLAQLFKRLN
;
A
#
# COMPACT_ATOMS: atom_id res chain seq x y z
N MET A 1 51.56 31.17 -5.37
CA MET A 1 51.31 29.82 -5.91
C MET A 1 49.83 29.59 -5.95
N MET A 2 49.23 29.46 -7.13
CA MET A 2 47.79 29.18 -7.24
C MET A 2 47.51 27.76 -6.68
N PRO A 3 46.44 27.57 -5.92
CA PRO A 3 46.07 26.23 -5.43
C PRO A 3 45.79 25.32 -6.63
N SER A 4 46.36 24.12 -6.65
CA SER A 4 46.29 23.16 -7.74
C SER A 4 44.87 22.74 -8.15
N PHE A 5 43.87 22.95 -7.27
CA PHE A 5 42.49 22.62 -7.54
C PHE A 5 41.82 23.53 -8.57
N LEU A 6 42.29 24.81 -8.72
CA LEU A 6 41.78 25.74 -9.71
C LEU A 6 42.03 25.31 -11.15
N THR A 7 43.12 24.57 -11.41
CA THR A 7 43.43 24.01 -12.72
C THR A 7 42.47 22.86 -13.13
N SER A 8 41.75 22.28 -12.18
CA SER A 8 40.74 21.21 -12.41
C SER A 8 39.30 21.72 -12.55
N LEU A 9 39.05 23.03 -12.33
CA LEU A 9 37.74 23.65 -12.38
C LEU A 9 37.31 23.95 -13.84
N ARG A 10 37.00 22.89 -14.62
CA ARG A 10 36.44 23.07 -15.96
C ARG A 10 34.90 23.20 -15.83
N LEU A 11 34.38 24.37 -16.22
CA LEU A 11 32.93 24.59 -16.31
C LEU A 11 32.46 24.21 -17.71
N ASP A 12 31.26 23.61 -17.78
CA ASP A 12 30.61 23.26 -19.05
C ASP A 12 29.27 23.97 -19.15
N SER A 13 29.20 24.97 -20.03
CA SER A 13 27.99 25.74 -20.30
C SER A 13 26.90 24.97 -21.07
N ARG A 14 27.19 23.75 -21.55
CA ARG A 14 26.25 22.88 -22.28
C ARG A 14 25.44 22.01 -21.35
N LEU A 15 25.84 21.87 -20.07
CA LEU A 15 25.11 21.12 -19.10
C LEU A 15 23.85 21.89 -18.66
N ALA A 16 22.78 21.16 -18.34
CA ALA A 16 21.54 21.73 -17.79
C ALA A 16 21.74 22.38 -16.41
N GLU A 17 22.89 22.10 -15.76
CA GLU A 17 23.22 22.60 -14.44
C GLU A 17 23.81 24.01 -14.51
N PRO A 18 23.24 24.99 -13.77
CA PRO A 18 23.74 26.38 -13.76
C PRO A 18 25.23 26.47 -13.36
N LEU A 19 26.01 27.40 -13.96
CA LEU A 19 27.44 27.54 -13.71
C LEU A 19 27.78 27.78 -12.23
N TYR A 20 26.95 28.54 -11.48
CA TYR A 20 27.17 28.76 -10.04
C TYR A 20 27.12 27.45 -9.25
N ARG A 21 26.23 26.54 -9.66
CA ARG A 21 26.07 25.25 -9.01
C ARG A 21 27.24 24.30 -9.34
N GLN A 22 27.77 24.36 -10.57
CA GLN A 22 28.97 23.62 -10.93
C GLN A 22 30.18 24.06 -10.09
N ILE A 23 30.32 25.41 -9.88
CA ILE A 23 31.39 25.96 -9.02
C ILE A 23 31.20 25.49 -7.57
N TYR A 24 29.99 25.59 -7.06
CA TYR A 24 29.60 25.15 -5.71
C TYR A 24 29.96 23.67 -5.48
N LEU A 25 29.51 22.76 -6.36
CA LEU A 25 29.78 21.32 -6.23
C LEU A 25 31.25 21.01 -6.26
N ARG A 26 32.00 21.58 -7.20
CA ARG A 26 33.44 21.31 -7.33
C ARG A 26 34.26 21.80 -6.15
N ILE A 27 33.89 22.95 -5.56
CA ILE A 27 34.56 23.41 -4.32
C ILE A 27 34.21 22.46 -3.16
N LYS A 28 32.95 22.06 -3.06
CA LYS A 28 32.47 21.10 -2.04
C LYS A 28 33.21 19.75 -2.16
N ASP A 29 33.32 19.22 -3.37
CA ASP A 29 34.05 17.98 -3.64
C ASP A 29 35.56 18.12 -3.32
N ALA A 30 36.19 19.25 -3.66
CA ALA A 30 37.58 19.52 -3.36
C ALA A 30 37.85 19.58 -1.84
N ILE A 31 36.88 20.13 -1.07
CA ILE A 31 36.93 20.11 0.40
C ILE A 31 36.77 18.69 0.91
N ALA A 32 35.79 17.94 0.39
CA ALA A 32 35.49 16.56 0.82
C ALA A 32 36.68 15.61 0.52
N GLN A 33 37.34 15.80 -0.61
CA GLN A 33 38.54 15.02 -1.03
C GLN A 33 39.84 15.48 -0.35
N GLY A 34 39.80 16.54 0.47
CA GLY A 34 40.98 17.08 1.15
C GLY A 34 41.92 17.88 0.26
N SER A 35 41.61 18.07 -1.02
CA SER A 35 42.43 18.90 -1.94
C SER A 35 42.35 20.40 -1.60
N LEU A 36 41.28 20.81 -0.89
CA LEU A 36 41.11 22.07 -0.18
C LEU A 36 41.08 21.83 1.32
N ALA A 37 42.17 21.97 1.99
CA ALA A 37 42.30 21.72 3.42
C ALA A 37 41.53 22.76 4.26
N ALA A 38 41.04 22.35 5.45
CA ALA A 38 40.42 23.23 6.41
C ALA A 38 41.35 24.42 6.74
N GLY A 39 40.82 25.63 6.78
CA GLY A 39 41.57 26.86 6.97
C GLY A 39 42.27 27.41 5.73
N SER A 40 42.24 26.72 4.58
CA SER A 40 42.78 27.21 3.33
C SER A 40 42.05 28.48 2.85
N ARG A 41 42.81 29.43 2.30
CA ARG A 41 42.23 30.63 1.70
C ARG A 41 41.81 30.37 0.26
N LEU A 42 40.58 30.73 -0.08
CA LEU A 42 40.07 30.71 -1.46
C LEU A 42 40.42 32.01 -2.20
N PRO A 43 40.46 31.97 -3.54
CA PRO A 43 40.57 33.17 -4.34
C PRO A 43 39.46 34.17 -4.04
N SER A 44 39.70 35.44 -4.25
CA SER A 44 38.62 36.43 -4.17
C SER A 44 37.55 36.14 -5.22
N VAL A 45 36.33 36.52 -4.97
CA VAL A 45 35.21 36.39 -5.93
C VAL A 45 35.57 36.97 -7.29
N ARG A 46 36.23 38.12 -7.30
CA ARG A 46 36.70 38.77 -8.54
C ARG A 46 37.82 38.00 -9.25
N GLY A 47 38.78 37.46 -8.48
CA GLY A 47 39.86 36.64 -9.03
C GLY A 47 39.32 35.37 -9.65
N LEU A 48 38.52 34.60 -8.93
CA LEU A 48 37.95 33.36 -9.44
C LEU A 48 37.04 33.57 -10.64
N ALA A 49 36.26 34.66 -10.66
CA ALA A 49 35.39 34.99 -11.80
C ALA A 49 36.23 35.30 -13.06
N SER A 50 37.35 35.99 -12.89
CA SER A 50 38.33 36.27 -13.98
C SER A 50 38.97 34.98 -14.48
N ASP A 51 39.43 34.12 -13.57
CA ASP A 51 40.12 32.86 -13.89
C ASP A 51 39.18 31.87 -14.62
N LEU A 52 37.91 31.84 -14.28
CA LEU A 52 36.92 30.97 -14.89
C LEU A 52 36.16 31.57 -16.10
N GLY A 53 36.40 32.84 -16.41
CA GLY A 53 35.67 33.53 -17.49
C GLY A 53 34.18 33.67 -17.28
N VAL A 54 33.70 33.80 -16.01
CA VAL A 54 32.29 33.88 -15.67
C VAL A 54 31.97 35.23 -15.00
N ALA A 55 30.67 35.55 -14.95
CA ALA A 55 30.20 36.75 -14.26
C ALA A 55 30.53 36.67 -12.76
N ARG A 56 30.89 37.84 -12.16
CA ARG A 56 31.19 37.93 -10.72
C ARG A 56 30.04 37.40 -9.86
N ALA A 57 28.78 37.69 -10.22
CA ALA A 57 27.58 37.26 -9.53
C ALA A 57 27.45 35.71 -9.46
N THR A 58 27.96 35.01 -10.47
CA THR A 58 27.98 33.54 -10.53
C THR A 58 28.83 32.94 -9.42
N VAL A 59 30.04 33.46 -9.21
CA VAL A 59 30.94 33.03 -8.15
C VAL A 59 30.42 33.47 -6.79
N GLU A 60 29.88 34.69 -6.71
CA GLU A 60 29.27 35.24 -5.48
C GLU A 60 28.14 34.37 -4.97
N SER A 61 27.25 33.89 -5.86
CA SER A 61 26.18 32.95 -5.52
C SER A 61 26.72 31.62 -5.01
N ALA A 62 27.74 31.05 -5.65
CA ALA A 62 28.34 29.81 -5.20
C ALA A 62 29.01 29.95 -3.81
N TYR A 63 29.73 31.04 -3.58
CA TYR A 63 30.38 31.31 -2.30
C TYR A 63 29.36 31.58 -1.20
N ALA A 64 28.30 32.34 -1.48
CA ALA A 64 27.24 32.62 -0.53
C ALA A 64 26.56 31.34 -0.05
N GLN A 65 26.30 30.40 -0.96
CA GLN A 65 25.71 29.11 -0.64
C GLN A 65 26.66 28.27 0.22
N LEU A 66 27.95 28.19 -0.14
CA LEU A 66 28.96 27.46 0.65
C LEU A 66 29.15 28.07 2.05
N ILE A 67 29.03 29.39 2.17
CA ILE A 67 29.08 30.07 3.49
C ILE A 67 27.82 29.77 4.30
N ALA A 68 26.65 29.81 3.67
CA ALA A 68 25.39 29.47 4.33
C ALA A 68 25.34 28.02 4.83
N GLU A 69 25.96 27.10 4.11
CA GLU A 69 26.09 25.68 4.49
C GLU A 69 27.28 25.41 5.47
N GLY A 70 28.08 26.44 5.81
CA GLY A 70 29.18 26.34 6.77
C GLY A 70 30.48 25.71 6.20
N PHE A 71 30.57 25.46 4.88
CA PHE A 71 31.79 24.98 4.23
C PHE A 71 32.86 26.08 4.14
N LEU A 72 32.44 27.32 3.97
CA LEU A 72 33.32 28.47 3.90
C LEU A 72 33.00 29.49 5.00
N GLN A 73 34.00 30.27 5.37
CA GLN A 73 33.86 31.41 6.28
C GLN A 73 34.40 32.69 5.61
N SER A 74 33.62 33.77 5.60
CA SER A 74 34.11 35.08 5.21
C SER A 74 34.72 35.78 6.42
N ARG A 75 35.95 36.28 6.26
CA ARG A 75 36.71 37.06 7.23
C ARG A 75 36.89 38.52 6.84
N GLY A 76 35.87 39.08 6.19
CA GLY A 76 35.86 40.45 5.73
C GLY A 76 37.02 40.75 4.77
N GLN A 77 37.83 41.76 5.06
CA GLN A 77 39.01 42.12 4.22
C GLN A 77 40.07 41.04 4.11
N ALA A 78 40.13 40.08 5.05
CA ALA A 78 41.07 38.98 5.03
C ALA A 78 40.74 37.92 3.95
N GLY A 79 39.50 37.92 3.45
CA GLY A 79 39.04 37.00 2.39
C GLY A 79 38.15 35.88 2.86
N THR A 80 37.97 34.89 1.97
CA THR A 80 37.13 33.70 2.21
C THR A 80 38.04 32.47 2.46
N TYR A 81 37.68 31.67 3.46
CA TYR A 81 38.47 30.53 3.93
C TYR A 81 37.58 29.28 4.04
N VAL A 82 38.18 28.10 3.84
CA VAL A 82 37.52 26.83 4.20
C VAL A 82 37.31 26.79 5.71
N SER A 83 36.11 26.41 6.14
CA SER A 83 35.77 26.34 7.57
C SER A 83 36.74 25.38 8.32
N PRO A 84 37.33 25.78 9.43
CA PRO A 84 38.18 24.91 10.25
C PRO A 84 37.41 23.86 11.03
N GLN A 85 36.11 24.00 11.14
CA GLN A 85 35.21 23.14 11.95
C GLN A 85 34.51 22.06 11.12
N LEU A 86 34.86 21.88 9.86
CA LEU A 86 34.31 20.80 9.05
C LEU A 86 34.79 19.45 9.64
N PRO A 87 33.88 18.53 9.97
CA PRO A 87 34.29 17.20 10.35
C PRO A 87 35.05 16.56 9.17
N HIS A 88 36.33 16.25 9.39
CA HIS A 88 37.11 15.50 8.41
C HIS A 88 36.58 14.06 8.41
N VAL A 89 35.69 13.75 7.48
CA VAL A 89 35.34 12.36 7.17
C VAL A 89 36.38 11.84 6.20
N PRO A 90 37.31 10.96 6.61
CA PRO A 90 38.32 10.41 5.70
C PRO A 90 37.63 9.76 4.51
N PRO A 91 38.11 9.94 3.28
CA PRO A 91 37.65 9.17 2.14
C PRO A 91 37.89 7.67 2.47
N GLY A 92 36.83 6.90 2.62
CA GLY A 92 36.91 5.47 2.95
C GLY A 92 36.32 5.05 4.30
N ALA A 93 35.92 5.99 5.17
CA ALA A 93 35.25 5.67 6.43
C ALA A 93 33.72 5.42 6.29
N VAL A 94 33.23 5.13 5.10
CA VAL A 94 31.95 4.43 4.98
C VAL A 94 32.25 2.99 5.39
N SER A 95 32.22 2.71 6.68
CA SER A 95 32.13 1.35 7.21
C SER A 95 31.08 0.65 6.37
N ALA A 96 31.44 -0.51 5.79
CA ALA A 96 30.47 -1.33 5.09
C ALA A 96 29.26 -1.46 6.02
N ALA A 97 28.16 -0.83 5.65
CA ALA A 97 26.91 -0.98 6.39
C ALA A 97 26.71 -2.49 6.54
N PRO A 98 26.36 -2.99 7.76
CA PRO A 98 26.05 -4.40 7.90
C PRO A 98 25.08 -4.75 6.77
N SER A 99 25.41 -5.77 6.00
CA SER A 99 24.57 -6.27 4.91
C SER A 99 23.20 -6.55 5.52
N LEU A 100 22.29 -5.61 5.40
CA LEU A 100 20.87 -5.88 5.68
C LEU A 100 20.52 -7.00 4.73
N ALA A 101 20.09 -8.12 5.27
CA ALA A 101 19.60 -9.24 4.48
C ALA A 101 18.68 -8.65 3.40
N THR A 102 18.99 -8.95 2.15
CA THR A 102 18.20 -8.45 1.01
C THR A 102 16.76 -8.92 1.24
N ILE A 103 15.88 -8.00 1.62
CA ILE A 103 14.47 -8.31 1.74
C ILE A 103 14.02 -8.72 0.34
N ALA A 104 13.62 -9.98 0.19
CA ALA A 104 13.08 -10.46 -1.08
C ALA A 104 11.94 -9.53 -1.53
N PRO A 105 11.84 -9.22 -2.83
CA PRO A 105 10.75 -8.39 -3.33
C PRO A 105 9.41 -8.97 -2.88
N ASP A 106 8.55 -8.14 -2.28
CA ASP A 106 7.21 -8.53 -1.90
C ASP A 106 6.39 -8.82 -3.18
N PRO A 107 5.97 -10.06 -3.45
CA PRO A 107 5.21 -10.40 -4.64
C PRO A 107 3.83 -9.71 -4.69
N LEU A 108 3.35 -9.19 -3.55
CA LEU A 108 2.11 -8.44 -3.47
C LEU A 108 2.30 -6.95 -3.81
N GLN A 109 3.54 -6.45 -3.83
CA GLN A 109 3.87 -5.07 -4.15
C GLN A 109 4.99 -4.98 -5.21
N PRO A 110 4.75 -5.43 -6.44
CA PRO A 110 5.74 -5.30 -7.50
C PRO A 110 6.08 -3.82 -7.73
N GLN A 111 7.37 -3.53 -7.72
CA GLN A 111 7.88 -2.20 -8.07
C GLN A 111 7.91 -2.06 -9.60
N GLY A 112 7.31 -1.01 -10.13
CA GLY A 112 7.38 -0.69 -11.57
C GLY A 112 6.02 -0.69 -12.28
N MET A 113 6.03 -1.05 -13.58
CA MET A 113 4.81 -1.09 -14.40
C MET A 113 3.87 -2.22 -13.96
N LEU A 114 2.58 -1.98 -14.12
CA LEU A 114 1.55 -3.00 -13.87
C LEU A 114 1.79 -4.22 -14.76
N GLN A 115 1.78 -5.39 -14.14
CA GLN A 115 1.97 -6.66 -14.84
C GLN A 115 0.64 -7.38 -15.07
N PRO A 116 0.50 -8.15 -16.16
CA PRO A 116 -0.62 -9.06 -16.33
C PRO A 116 -0.79 -9.98 -15.12
N PHE A 117 -2.03 -10.27 -14.75
CA PHE A 117 -2.44 -11.08 -13.59
C PHE A 117 -2.14 -10.50 -12.21
N GLN A 118 -1.59 -9.30 -12.12
CA GLN A 118 -1.27 -8.67 -10.84
C GLN A 118 -2.51 -8.56 -9.95
N LEU A 119 -2.40 -9.11 -8.72
CA LEU A 119 -3.49 -9.08 -7.74
C LEU A 119 -3.64 -7.69 -7.09
N GLY A 120 -4.84 -7.42 -6.63
CA GLY A 120 -5.12 -6.26 -5.79
C GLY A 120 -5.13 -4.91 -6.49
N VAL A 121 -4.96 -4.87 -7.81
CA VAL A 121 -4.98 -3.64 -8.61
C VAL A 121 -6.32 -3.48 -9.32
N PRO A 122 -7.08 -2.39 -9.05
CA PRO A 122 -8.31 -2.09 -9.78
C PRO A 122 -8.01 -1.56 -11.18
N ALA A 123 -9.05 -1.33 -12.00
CA ALA A 123 -8.94 -0.77 -13.34
C ALA A 123 -8.50 0.71 -13.33
N LEU A 124 -7.21 0.96 -13.14
CA LEU A 124 -6.63 2.31 -13.07
C LEU A 124 -6.82 3.12 -14.36
N ASP A 125 -6.87 2.45 -15.51
CA ASP A 125 -7.18 3.03 -16.81
C ASP A 125 -8.59 3.64 -16.85
N ALA A 126 -9.55 3.01 -16.17
CA ALA A 126 -10.93 3.42 -16.11
C ALA A 126 -11.25 4.39 -14.95
N PHE A 127 -10.28 4.68 -14.08
CA PHE A 127 -10.47 5.67 -13.03
C PHE A 127 -10.66 7.08 -13.62
N PRO A 128 -11.63 7.89 -13.16
CA PRO A 128 -11.92 9.21 -13.72
C PRO A 128 -10.91 10.28 -13.30
N ARG A 129 -9.65 10.14 -13.76
CA ARG A 129 -8.51 10.99 -13.37
C ARG A 129 -8.76 12.46 -13.53
N ALA A 130 -9.33 12.90 -14.66
CA ALA A 130 -9.60 14.32 -14.91
C ALA A 130 -10.62 14.91 -13.91
N LEU A 131 -11.63 14.14 -13.51
CA LEU A 131 -12.56 14.52 -12.48
C LEU A 131 -11.89 14.62 -11.11
N TRP A 132 -11.09 13.59 -10.75
CA TRP A 132 -10.32 13.56 -9.51
C TRP A 132 -9.38 14.77 -9.41
N GLN A 133 -8.63 15.08 -10.46
CA GLN A 133 -7.75 16.26 -10.53
C GLN A 133 -8.52 17.56 -10.28
N ARG A 134 -9.70 17.73 -10.89
CA ARG A 134 -10.54 18.93 -10.66
C ARG A 134 -10.99 19.06 -9.20
N ILE A 135 -11.39 17.95 -8.57
CA ILE A 135 -11.81 17.92 -7.17
C ILE A 135 -10.65 18.32 -6.26
N VAL A 136 -9.50 17.66 -6.40
CA VAL A 136 -8.32 17.90 -5.56
C VAL A 136 -7.77 19.32 -5.79
N ALA A 137 -7.70 19.79 -7.04
CA ALA A 137 -7.24 21.13 -7.35
C ALA A 137 -8.17 22.22 -6.78
N ARG A 138 -9.50 21.98 -6.76
CA ARG A 138 -10.45 22.89 -6.13
C ARG A 138 -10.21 22.96 -4.61
N ARG A 139 -10.00 21.82 -3.94
CA ARG A 139 -9.71 21.75 -2.51
C ARG A 139 -8.37 22.44 -2.19
N LEU A 140 -7.36 22.24 -3.01
CA LEU A 140 -6.05 22.87 -2.84
C LEU A 140 -6.16 24.40 -2.96
N ARG A 141 -6.89 24.91 -3.96
CA ARG A 141 -7.11 26.37 -4.10
C ARG A 141 -7.94 26.98 -2.96
N ALA A 142 -8.83 26.20 -2.36
CA ALA A 142 -9.65 26.63 -1.22
C ALA A 142 -8.97 26.40 0.13
N SER A 143 -7.71 25.95 0.15
CA SER A 143 -6.99 25.71 1.40
C SER A 143 -6.73 27.04 2.13
N THR A 144 -6.86 26.98 3.45
CA THR A 144 -6.60 28.10 4.36
C THR A 144 -5.37 27.80 5.20
N VAL A 145 -4.82 28.79 5.91
CA VAL A 145 -3.72 28.57 6.86
C VAL A 145 -4.10 27.48 7.88
N ALA A 146 -5.35 27.47 8.36
CA ALA A 146 -5.83 26.47 9.30
C ALA A 146 -5.82 25.03 8.72
N SER A 147 -6.02 24.89 7.41
CA SER A 147 -5.97 23.57 6.75
C SER A 147 -4.55 23.01 6.59
N LEU A 148 -3.52 23.79 6.88
CA LEU A 148 -2.11 23.38 6.90
C LEU A 148 -1.68 22.86 8.28
N ALA A 149 -2.52 23.02 9.30
CA ALA A 149 -2.29 22.47 10.63
C ALA A 149 -2.55 20.96 10.64
N LEU A 150 -2.18 20.31 11.77
CA LEU A 150 -2.45 18.89 11.96
C LEU A 150 -3.96 18.59 11.85
N PRO A 151 -4.35 17.56 11.07
CA PRO A 151 -5.75 17.17 10.96
C PRO A 151 -6.26 16.55 12.27
N PRO A 152 -7.60 16.47 12.45
CA PRO A 152 -8.18 15.66 13.51
C PRO A 152 -7.64 14.22 13.48
N ALA A 153 -7.24 13.71 14.64
CA ALA A 153 -6.53 12.44 14.76
C ALA A 153 -7.29 11.22 14.19
N GLY A 154 -8.62 11.22 14.28
CA GLY A 154 -9.46 10.16 13.69
C GLY A 154 -9.77 10.36 12.20
N GLY A 155 -9.26 11.43 11.58
CA GLY A 155 -9.57 11.83 10.20
C GLY A 155 -10.59 12.97 10.10
N LEU A 156 -10.73 13.55 8.91
CA LEU A 156 -11.62 14.69 8.67
C LEU A 156 -13.08 14.33 8.94
N PRO A 157 -13.82 15.14 9.72
CA PRO A 157 -15.25 14.90 10.01
C PRO A 157 -16.09 14.72 8.74
N GLU A 158 -15.87 15.57 7.74
CA GLU A 158 -16.61 15.49 6.47
C GLU A 158 -16.43 14.17 5.72
N LEU A 159 -15.28 13.50 5.83
CA LEU A 159 -15.08 12.18 5.23
C LEU A 159 -15.72 11.09 6.09
N ARG A 160 -15.61 11.17 7.40
CA ARG A 160 -16.25 10.23 8.33
C ARG A 160 -17.79 10.25 8.17
N GLU A 161 -18.40 11.43 8.03
CA GLU A 161 -19.83 11.58 7.71
C GLU A 161 -20.19 10.96 6.35
N ALA A 162 -19.36 11.23 5.31
CA ALA A 162 -19.59 10.68 3.98
C ALA A 162 -19.49 9.15 3.98
N ILE A 163 -18.55 8.56 4.72
CA ILE A 163 -18.41 7.11 4.89
C ILE A 163 -19.61 6.54 5.66
N ALA A 164 -20.03 7.16 6.77
CA ALA A 164 -21.19 6.70 7.54
C ALA A 164 -22.45 6.63 6.68
N HIS A 165 -22.70 7.68 5.90
CA HIS A 165 -23.83 7.73 4.97
C HIS A 165 -23.71 6.65 3.87
N TYR A 166 -22.54 6.49 3.29
CA TYR A 166 -22.26 5.45 2.29
C TYR A 166 -22.54 4.05 2.85
N LEU A 167 -22.02 3.73 4.02
CA LEU A 167 -22.17 2.42 4.67
C LEU A 167 -23.62 2.12 5.02
N HIS A 168 -24.35 3.11 5.50
CA HIS A 168 -25.79 2.97 5.78
C HIS A 168 -26.57 2.57 4.52
N LEU A 169 -26.37 3.29 3.42
CA LEU A 169 -27.12 3.07 2.18
C LEU A 169 -26.67 1.82 1.40
N SER A 170 -25.38 1.52 1.42
CA SER A 170 -24.82 0.47 0.54
C SER A 170 -24.59 -0.86 1.25
N ARG A 171 -24.38 -0.84 2.56
CA ARG A 171 -24.00 -2.00 3.35
C ARG A 171 -24.97 -2.33 4.50
N GLY A 172 -25.94 -1.43 4.78
CA GLY A 172 -26.85 -1.58 5.92
C GLY A 172 -26.17 -1.47 7.28
N ILE A 173 -24.95 -0.87 7.32
CA ILE A 173 -24.25 -0.61 8.58
C ILE A 173 -24.69 0.75 9.11
N SER A 174 -25.36 0.75 10.26
CA SER A 174 -25.68 1.98 10.98
C SER A 174 -24.57 2.32 11.96
N CYS A 175 -23.84 3.40 11.69
CA CYS A 175 -22.79 3.89 12.58
C CYS A 175 -22.77 5.43 12.59
N ARG A 176 -22.28 5.99 13.70
CA ARG A 176 -22.05 7.44 13.81
C ARG A 176 -20.68 7.80 13.27
N PRO A 177 -20.48 9.03 12.77
CA PRO A 177 -19.15 9.47 12.29
C PRO A 177 -18.04 9.30 13.34
N GLU A 178 -18.35 9.42 14.64
CA GLU A 178 -17.41 9.26 15.74
C GLU A 178 -16.86 7.84 15.88
N GLN A 179 -17.58 6.84 15.38
CA GLN A 179 -17.14 5.43 15.35
C GLN A 179 -16.20 5.14 14.20
N ILE A 180 -15.99 6.08 13.26
CA ILE A 180 -15.18 5.87 12.07
C ILE A 180 -13.80 6.51 12.24
N PHE A 181 -12.75 5.73 12.00
CA PHE A 181 -11.36 6.16 12.09
C PHE A 181 -10.63 5.87 10.78
N LEU A 182 -9.90 6.87 10.27
CA LEU A 182 -9.11 6.74 9.04
C LEU A 182 -7.74 6.14 9.34
N CYS A 183 -7.22 5.32 8.41
CA CYS A 183 -5.92 4.66 8.51
C CYS A 183 -5.20 4.67 7.16
N ALA A 184 -3.86 4.62 7.19
CA ALA A 184 -3.00 4.56 6.01
C ALA A 184 -2.96 3.17 5.35
N GLY A 185 -4.13 2.55 5.15
CA GLY A 185 -4.31 1.21 4.57
C GLY A 185 -4.42 0.10 5.60
N TYR A 186 -4.66 -1.12 5.11
CA TYR A 186 -4.95 -2.30 5.94
C TYR A 186 -3.83 -2.63 6.97
N PRO A 187 -2.53 -2.61 6.62
CA PRO A 187 -1.49 -2.90 7.62
C PRO A 187 -1.56 -1.99 8.84
N ALA A 188 -1.64 -0.67 8.63
CA ALA A 188 -1.75 0.29 9.73
C ALA A 188 -3.05 0.14 10.54
N LEU A 189 -4.13 -0.29 9.87
CA LEU A 189 -5.41 -0.58 10.53
C LEU A 189 -5.29 -1.80 11.43
N LEU A 190 -4.72 -2.91 10.94
CA LEU A 190 -4.56 -4.15 11.70
C LEU A 190 -3.65 -3.93 12.91
N ASP A 191 -2.49 -3.28 12.71
CA ASP A 191 -1.58 -2.92 13.81
C ASP A 191 -2.29 -2.09 14.88
N TRP A 192 -3.11 -1.14 14.45
CA TRP A 192 -3.86 -0.31 15.39
C TRP A 192 -4.88 -1.11 16.20
N VAL A 193 -5.64 -2.00 15.56
CA VAL A 193 -6.60 -2.86 16.24
C VAL A 193 -5.90 -3.75 17.26
N VAL A 194 -4.80 -4.40 16.86
CA VAL A 194 -4.01 -5.29 17.73
C VAL A 194 -3.46 -4.54 18.93
N GLU A 195 -2.77 -3.42 18.72
CA GLU A 195 -2.18 -2.63 19.82
C GLU A 195 -3.23 -2.07 20.78
N THR A 196 -4.44 -1.77 20.27
CA THR A 196 -5.51 -1.17 21.11
C THR A 196 -6.26 -2.22 21.92
N LEU A 197 -6.41 -3.45 21.42
CA LEU A 197 -7.32 -4.44 21.99
C LEU A 197 -6.64 -5.69 22.54
N LEU A 198 -5.38 -5.94 22.18
CA LEU A 198 -4.69 -7.19 22.53
C LEU A 198 -3.43 -6.94 23.35
N HIS A 199 -2.97 -8.00 24.00
CA HIS A 199 -1.70 -8.05 24.72
C HIS A 199 -0.74 -9.03 24.02
N ALA A 200 0.56 -8.88 24.30
CA ALA A 200 1.55 -9.83 23.81
C ALA A 200 1.19 -11.27 24.25
N GLY A 201 1.27 -12.20 23.30
CA GLY A 201 0.91 -13.60 23.51
C GLY A 201 -0.56 -13.96 23.28
N ASP A 202 -1.45 -12.97 23.13
CA ASP A 202 -2.85 -13.25 22.82
C ASP A 202 -2.98 -14.01 21.49
N ALA A 203 -3.91 -14.96 21.44
CA ALA A 203 -4.21 -15.75 20.28
C ALA A 203 -5.17 -15.02 19.34
N VAL A 204 -4.90 -15.10 18.03
CA VAL A 204 -5.72 -14.48 16.97
C VAL A 204 -6.03 -15.52 15.91
N TRP A 205 -7.31 -15.79 15.65
CA TRP A 205 -7.72 -16.61 14.53
C TRP A 205 -7.54 -15.86 13.22
N ILE A 206 -6.93 -16.53 12.26
CA ILE A 206 -6.81 -16.06 10.87
C ILE A 206 -7.26 -17.16 9.92
N GLU A 207 -7.83 -16.76 8.79
CA GLU A 207 -8.25 -17.69 7.73
C GLU A 207 -7.04 -18.42 7.12
N ASP A 208 -7.21 -19.71 6.79
CA ASP A 208 -6.19 -20.49 6.10
C ASP A 208 -6.83 -21.37 5.00
N PRO A 209 -6.55 -21.07 3.71
CA PRO A 209 -5.69 -19.99 3.23
C PRO A 209 -6.29 -18.61 3.50
N GLY A 210 -5.41 -17.61 3.71
CA GLY A 210 -5.81 -16.23 4.03
C GLY A 210 -4.84 -15.19 3.46
N TYR A 211 -5.12 -13.92 3.68
CA TYR A 211 -4.30 -12.83 3.16
C TYR A 211 -2.88 -12.87 3.74
N PRO A 212 -1.83 -13.04 2.90
CA PRO A 212 -0.47 -13.36 3.38
C PRO A 212 0.16 -12.30 4.28
N VAL A 213 -0.29 -11.04 4.18
CA VAL A 213 0.26 -9.92 4.97
C VAL A 213 -0.22 -9.97 6.43
N THR A 214 -1.37 -10.58 6.71
CA THR A 214 -1.97 -10.62 8.05
C THR A 214 -1.07 -11.34 9.06
N ARG A 215 -0.57 -12.53 8.72
CA ARG A 215 0.24 -13.37 9.64
C ARG A 215 1.55 -12.69 10.09
N PRO A 216 2.40 -12.15 9.19
CA PRO A 216 3.63 -11.46 9.60
C PRO A 216 3.36 -10.19 10.42
N LEU A 217 2.30 -9.42 10.13
CA LEU A 217 1.93 -8.26 10.93
C LEU A 217 1.57 -8.66 12.36
N LEU A 218 0.73 -9.67 12.53
CA LEU A 218 0.35 -10.18 13.86
C LEU A 218 1.57 -10.68 14.65
N ARG A 219 2.49 -11.40 14.00
CA ARG A 219 3.74 -11.85 14.62
C ARG A 219 4.64 -10.68 15.03
N ALA A 220 4.76 -9.67 14.19
CA ALA A 220 5.52 -8.47 14.50
C ALA A 220 4.94 -7.71 15.72
N ALA A 221 3.61 -7.76 15.89
CA ALA A 221 2.91 -7.22 17.06
C ALA A 221 2.96 -8.13 18.29
N SER A 222 3.76 -9.22 18.27
CA SER A 222 3.94 -10.16 19.38
C SER A 222 2.67 -10.92 19.82
N VAL A 223 1.67 -11.04 18.94
CA VAL A 223 0.50 -11.91 19.16
C VAL A 223 0.64 -13.21 18.39
N ARG A 224 -0.12 -14.25 18.77
CA ARG A 224 -0.06 -15.60 18.18
C ARG A 224 -1.13 -15.78 17.09
N PRO A 225 -0.81 -15.64 15.78
CA PRO A 225 -1.75 -15.99 14.73
C PRO A 225 -1.94 -17.52 14.66
N LEU A 226 -3.19 -17.96 14.68
CA LEU A 226 -3.61 -19.35 14.58
C LEU A 226 -4.40 -19.56 13.31
N ALA A 227 -3.95 -20.48 12.48
CA ALA A 227 -4.58 -20.84 11.23
C ALA A 227 -5.90 -21.58 11.49
N VAL A 228 -6.99 -21.06 10.96
CA VAL A 228 -8.31 -21.71 11.01
C VAL A 228 -8.70 -22.08 9.58
N PRO A 229 -9.01 -23.36 9.29
CA PRO A 229 -9.28 -23.81 7.94
C PRO A 229 -10.50 -23.09 7.33
N VAL A 230 -10.42 -22.87 6.02
CA VAL A 230 -11.51 -22.32 5.21
C VAL A 230 -11.98 -23.38 4.22
N ASP A 231 -13.27 -23.66 4.22
CA ASP A 231 -13.93 -24.53 3.25
C ASP A 231 -14.97 -23.76 2.41
N GLU A 232 -15.87 -24.46 1.74
CA GLU A 232 -16.92 -23.89 0.90
C GLU A 232 -17.92 -23.00 1.66
N GLN A 233 -17.99 -23.12 2.99
CA GLN A 233 -18.82 -22.30 3.86
C GLN A 233 -18.05 -21.15 4.53
N GLY A 234 -16.79 -20.92 4.19
CA GLY A 234 -15.90 -19.94 4.80
C GLY A 234 -15.07 -20.49 5.95
N MET A 235 -14.61 -19.65 6.88
CA MET A 235 -13.84 -20.05 8.07
C MET A 235 -14.59 -21.11 8.89
N ASP A 236 -13.93 -22.19 9.27
CA ASP A 236 -14.49 -23.21 10.14
C ASP A 236 -14.37 -22.80 11.61
N VAL A 237 -15.42 -22.16 12.10
CA VAL A 237 -15.49 -21.66 13.48
C VAL A 237 -15.38 -22.80 14.50
N ALA A 238 -15.92 -23.99 14.19
CA ALA A 238 -15.85 -25.15 15.09
C ALA A 238 -14.41 -25.64 15.23
N ALA A 239 -13.64 -25.69 14.14
CA ALA A 239 -12.21 -26.01 14.19
C ALA A 239 -11.43 -24.99 15.01
N GLY A 240 -11.72 -23.69 14.86
CA GLY A 240 -11.11 -22.64 15.69
C GLY A 240 -11.40 -22.83 17.17
N MET A 241 -12.65 -23.12 17.53
CA MET A 241 -13.07 -23.37 18.92
C MET A 241 -12.42 -24.61 19.51
N LEU A 242 -12.16 -25.65 18.71
CA LEU A 242 -11.47 -26.86 19.18
C LEU A 242 -9.97 -26.62 19.41
N THR A 243 -9.34 -25.76 18.57
CA THR A 243 -7.90 -25.51 18.64
C THR A 243 -7.54 -24.51 19.72
N GLU A 244 -8.25 -23.39 19.80
CA GLU A 244 -7.98 -22.30 20.75
C GLU A 244 -9.25 -21.52 21.04
N PRO A 245 -10.10 -22.00 21.94
CA PRO A 245 -11.37 -21.34 22.28
C PRO A 245 -11.19 -19.97 22.94
N GLU A 246 -10.04 -19.70 23.53
CA GLU A 246 -9.72 -18.48 24.27
C GLU A 246 -9.05 -17.39 23.38
N ALA A 247 -9.06 -17.56 22.06
CA ALA A 247 -8.57 -16.53 21.15
C ALA A 247 -9.29 -15.19 21.40
N ARG A 248 -8.56 -14.09 21.28
CA ARG A 248 -9.05 -12.73 21.62
C ARG A 248 -9.55 -11.95 20.43
N LEU A 249 -9.16 -12.34 19.22
CA LEU A 249 -9.55 -11.73 17.96
C LEU A 249 -9.70 -12.80 16.88
N ALA A 250 -10.66 -12.61 15.97
CA ALA A 250 -10.74 -13.31 14.70
C ALA A 250 -10.65 -12.30 13.56
N VAL A 251 -9.76 -12.51 12.60
CA VAL A 251 -9.66 -11.69 11.37
C VAL A 251 -10.27 -12.49 10.22
N VAL A 252 -11.33 -11.95 9.61
CA VAL A 252 -12.16 -12.68 8.65
C VAL A 252 -12.54 -11.82 7.46
N THR A 253 -12.73 -12.45 6.28
CA THR A 253 -13.23 -11.85 5.05
C THR A 253 -14.59 -12.46 4.65
N PRO A 254 -15.68 -12.20 5.41
CA PRO A 254 -16.90 -13.02 5.40
C PRO A 254 -17.77 -12.83 4.15
N THR A 255 -17.61 -11.73 3.41
CA THR A 255 -18.42 -11.46 2.21
C THR A 255 -17.81 -12.08 0.96
N HIS A 256 -16.48 -12.03 0.85
CA HIS A 256 -15.69 -12.55 -0.27
C HIS A 256 -14.33 -12.95 0.28
N GLN A 257 -14.22 -14.22 0.67
CA GLN A 257 -13.03 -14.75 1.33
C GLN A 257 -11.80 -14.66 0.43
N SER A 258 -10.73 -14.15 0.98
CA SER A 258 -9.47 -14.01 0.27
C SER A 258 -8.50 -15.13 0.67
N PRO A 259 -8.08 -16.03 -0.27
CA PRO A 259 -8.19 -15.89 -1.73
C PRO A 259 -9.28 -16.76 -2.41
N LEU A 260 -10.03 -17.58 -1.68
CA LEU A 260 -10.88 -18.62 -2.27
C LEU A 260 -12.16 -18.08 -2.92
N GLY A 261 -12.59 -16.86 -2.57
CA GLY A 261 -13.80 -16.23 -3.11
C GLY A 261 -15.11 -16.81 -2.58
N VAL A 262 -15.05 -17.68 -1.57
CA VAL A 262 -16.24 -18.21 -0.88
C VAL A 262 -16.82 -17.15 0.06
N SER A 263 -18.06 -17.34 0.50
CA SER A 263 -18.70 -16.46 1.49
C SER A 263 -18.95 -17.22 2.77
N LEU A 264 -18.73 -16.57 3.91
CA LEU A 264 -19.06 -17.15 5.21
C LEU A 264 -20.58 -17.39 5.30
N SER A 265 -20.99 -18.64 5.52
CA SER A 265 -22.39 -19.04 5.60
C SER A 265 -23.09 -18.37 6.79
N LEU A 266 -24.43 -18.22 6.71
CA LEU A 266 -25.17 -17.59 7.81
C LEU A 266 -24.99 -18.34 9.12
N ALA A 267 -24.97 -19.67 9.10
CA ALA A 267 -24.75 -20.48 10.29
C ALA A 267 -23.38 -20.18 10.93
N ARG A 268 -22.32 -20.10 10.14
CA ARG A 268 -20.97 -19.76 10.63
C ARG A 268 -20.84 -18.31 11.07
N ARG A 269 -21.57 -17.38 10.44
CA ARG A 269 -21.65 -15.98 10.92
C ARG A 269 -22.22 -15.91 12.31
N MET A 270 -23.33 -16.62 12.55
CA MET A 270 -23.94 -16.67 13.88
C MET A 270 -23.01 -17.35 14.90
N ALA A 271 -22.42 -18.49 14.55
CA ALA A 271 -21.47 -19.18 15.42
C ALA A 271 -20.24 -18.30 15.79
N LEU A 272 -19.73 -17.52 14.84
CA LEU A 272 -18.60 -16.59 15.09
C LEU A 272 -19.02 -15.42 16.01
N LEU A 273 -20.21 -14.87 15.83
CA LEU A 273 -20.76 -13.82 16.71
C LEU A 273 -20.99 -14.37 18.12
N ASP A 274 -21.57 -15.56 18.24
CA ASP A 274 -21.82 -16.23 19.53
C ASP A 274 -20.53 -16.53 20.27
N TRP A 275 -19.50 -17.03 19.57
CA TRP A 275 -18.17 -17.24 20.13
C TRP A 275 -17.59 -15.92 20.66
N ALA A 276 -17.60 -14.86 19.85
CA ALA A 276 -17.05 -13.57 20.24
C ALA A 276 -17.76 -12.99 21.47
N GLN A 277 -19.07 -13.16 21.57
CA GLN A 277 -19.86 -12.75 22.73
C GLN A 277 -19.49 -13.56 23.97
N GLN A 278 -19.51 -14.89 23.88
CA GLN A 278 -19.27 -15.80 25.01
C GLN A 278 -17.86 -15.66 25.58
N ARG A 279 -16.86 -15.45 24.73
CA ARG A 279 -15.45 -15.32 25.12
C ARG A 279 -14.99 -13.88 25.37
N GLY A 280 -15.85 -12.91 25.14
CA GLY A 280 -15.47 -11.50 25.20
C GLY A 280 -14.41 -11.14 24.14
N ALA A 281 -14.34 -11.91 23.06
CA ALA A 281 -13.41 -11.72 21.94
C ALA A 281 -13.92 -10.67 20.95
N TRP A 282 -13.08 -10.27 20.02
CA TRP A 282 -13.38 -9.33 18.94
C TRP A 282 -13.35 -10.03 17.59
N ILE A 283 -14.02 -9.42 16.62
CA ILE A 283 -13.97 -9.84 15.22
C ILE A 283 -13.56 -8.63 14.39
N LEU A 284 -12.52 -8.76 13.59
CA LEU A 284 -12.16 -7.80 12.54
C LEU A 284 -12.68 -8.33 11.22
N GLU A 285 -13.76 -7.73 10.73
CA GLU A 285 -14.30 -8.00 9.40
C GLU A 285 -13.55 -7.14 8.38
N ASP A 286 -12.74 -7.75 7.51
CA ASP A 286 -12.06 -7.08 6.40
C ASP A 286 -12.92 -7.18 5.13
N ASP A 287 -13.52 -6.06 4.76
CA ASP A 287 -14.38 -5.93 3.57
C ASP A 287 -13.65 -5.13 2.49
N TYR A 288 -12.83 -5.82 1.71
CA TYR A 288 -11.88 -5.18 0.80
C TYR A 288 -12.41 -4.96 -0.62
N ASP A 289 -13.41 -5.74 -1.11
CA ASP A 289 -13.88 -5.68 -2.50
C ASP A 289 -15.36 -6.05 -2.73
N SER A 290 -16.17 -6.08 -1.69
CA SER A 290 -17.59 -6.47 -1.74
C SER A 290 -18.47 -5.60 -2.65
N GLU A 291 -18.01 -4.42 -3.02
CA GLU A 291 -18.66 -3.56 -4.01
C GLU A 291 -18.73 -4.20 -5.41
N PHE A 292 -17.86 -5.17 -5.70
CA PHE A 292 -17.71 -5.82 -7.00
C PHE A 292 -18.33 -7.20 -7.03
N ARG A 293 -19.63 -7.27 -6.68
CA ARG A 293 -20.44 -8.46 -6.85
C ARG A 293 -21.16 -8.44 -8.20
N TYR A 294 -21.05 -9.51 -8.98
CA TYR A 294 -21.58 -9.59 -10.34
C TYR A 294 -22.91 -10.35 -10.42
N HIS A 295 -23.14 -11.27 -9.50
CA HIS A 295 -24.32 -12.13 -9.45
C HIS A 295 -24.93 -12.15 -8.05
N GLY A 296 -26.27 -12.28 -7.99
CA GLY A 296 -27.00 -12.35 -6.73
C GLY A 296 -27.18 -10.99 -6.03
N ARG A 297 -27.89 -11.03 -4.89
CA ARG A 297 -28.03 -9.85 -4.01
C ARG A 297 -26.76 -9.62 -3.20
N PRO A 298 -26.42 -8.37 -2.85
CA PRO A 298 -25.35 -8.10 -1.91
C PRO A 298 -25.57 -8.87 -0.61
N LEU A 299 -24.53 -9.54 -0.11
CA LEU A 299 -24.60 -10.16 1.20
C LEU A 299 -24.46 -9.07 2.28
N PRO A 300 -25.27 -9.12 3.34
CA PRO A 300 -25.09 -8.20 4.45
C PRO A 300 -23.71 -8.47 5.09
N PRO A 301 -22.96 -7.43 5.49
CA PRO A 301 -21.71 -7.63 6.23
C PRO A 301 -22.00 -8.26 7.60
N LEU A 302 -20.99 -8.91 8.18
CA LEU A 302 -21.12 -9.48 9.53
C LEU A 302 -21.43 -8.38 10.56
N LYS A 303 -20.85 -7.20 10.40
CA LYS A 303 -21.11 -6.01 11.21
C LYS A 303 -22.59 -5.63 11.29
N SER A 304 -23.36 -5.83 10.22
CA SER A 304 -24.79 -5.50 10.24
C SER A 304 -25.64 -6.50 11.04
N LEU A 305 -25.09 -7.69 11.35
CA LEU A 305 -25.71 -8.72 12.19
C LEU A 305 -25.26 -8.63 13.66
N ASP A 306 -24.27 -7.78 13.94
CA ASP A 306 -23.65 -7.64 15.26
C ASP A 306 -24.50 -6.78 16.20
N VAL A 307 -25.37 -7.43 16.95
CA VAL A 307 -26.21 -6.79 17.99
C VAL A 307 -25.42 -6.49 19.26
N GLN A 308 -24.37 -7.27 19.52
CA GLN A 308 -23.60 -7.23 20.78
C GLN A 308 -22.41 -6.27 20.75
N GLY A 309 -22.10 -5.68 19.60
CA GLY A 309 -20.97 -4.76 19.46
C GLY A 309 -19.62 -5.44 19.57
N ARG A 310 -19.42 -6.60 18.93
CA ARG A 310 -18.17 -7.35 18.91
C ARG A 310 -17.41 -7.25 17.60
N VAL A 311 -18.02 -6.70 16.55
CA VAL A 311 -17.41 -6.62 15.23
C VAL A 311 -16.83 -5.22 14.98
N LEU A 312 -15.55 -5.17 14.66
CA LEU A 312 -14.88 -4.03 14.03
C LEU A 312 -14.94 -4.25 12.51
N TYR A 313 -15.34 -3.24 11.76
CA TYR A 313 -15.45 -3.35 10.30
C TYR A 313 -14.38 -2.51 9.62
N ALA A 314 -13.57 -3.15 8.79
CA ALA A 314 -12.52 -2.53 8.01
C ALA A 314 -12.95 -2.40 6.54
N GLY A 315 -12.86 -1.19 6.01
CA GLY A 315 -13.08 -0.92 4.60
C GLY A 315 -11.88 -0.19 3.98
N THR A 316 -11.71 -0.32 2.67
CA THR A 316 -10.59 0.30 1.95
C THR A 316 -11.00 0.98 0.67
N PHE A 317 -10.33 2.09 0.34
CA PHE A 317 -10.46 2.74 -0.97
C PHE A 317 -9.44 2.22 -2.00
N SER A 318 -8.53 1.33 -1.60
CA SER A 318 -7.49 0.80 -2.49
C SER A 318 -8.03 -0.01 -3.68
N LYS A 319 -9.13 -0.73 -3.48
CA LYS A 319 -9.75 -1.55 -4.53
C LYS A 319 -10.88 -0.81 -5.25
N THR A 320 -11.54 0.11 -4.56
CA THR A 320 -12.66 0.88 -5.10
C THR A 320 -12.25 2.15 -5.85
N LEU A 321 -11.09 2.73 -5.50
CA LEU A 321 -10.49 3.88 -6.19
C LEU A 321 -9.12 3.53 -6.78
N PHE A 322 -8.06 3.66 -5.99
CA PHE A 322 -6.70 3.28 -6.41
C PHE A 322 -5.76 3.06 -5.21
N PRO A 323 -4.81 2.12 -5.30
CA PRO A 323 -3.96 1.73 -4.16
C PRO A 323 -3.06 2.86 -3.62
N ALA A 324 -2.57 3.75 -4.50
CA ALA A 324 -1.70 4.87 -4.10
C ALA A 324 -2.39 5.91 -3.21
N LEU A 325 -3.71 5.86 -3.07
CA LEU A 325 -4.46 6.68 -2.13
C LEU A 325 -4.10 6.35 -0.68
N ARG A 326 -3.71 5.10 -0.40
CA ARG A 326 -3.31 4.61 0.92
C ARG A 326 -4.31 4.98 2.01
N MET A 327 -5.59 4.76 1.78
CA MET A 327 -6.66 5.16 2.69
C MET A 327 -7.61 3.99 2.94
N ALA A 328 -7.74 3.65 4.22
CA ALA A 328 -8.69 2.69 4.76
C ALA A 328 -9.47 3.34 5.90
N TYR A 329 -10.53 2.71 6.34
CA TYR A 329 -11.30 3.17 7.48
C TYR A 329 -11.73 1.98 8.35
N LEU A 330 -11.80 2.23 9.65
CA LEU A 330 -12.24 1.30 10.68
C LEU A 330 -13.52 1.83 11.30
N VAL A 331 -14.56 1.00 11.35
CA VAL A 331 -15.80 1.28 12.10
C VAL A 331 -15.77 0.47 13.38
N VAL A 332 -15.66 1.13 14.51
CA VAL A 332 -15.61 0.47 15.81
C VAL A 332 -16.98 0.38 16.47
N PRO A 333 -17.23 -0.62 17.35
CA PRO A 333 -18.39 -0.64 18.23
C PRO A 333 -18.48 0.63 19.08
N VAL A 334 -19.71 1.03 19.46
CA VAL A 334 -19.94 2.24 20.27
C VAL A 334 -19.11 2.23 21.54
N GLY A 335 -19.01 1.08 22.23
CA GLY A 335 -18.22 0.93 23.47
C GLY A 335 -16.71 1.12 23.30
N LEU A 336 -16.19 1.04 22.08
CA LEU A 336 -14.77 1.24 21.79
C LEU A 336 -14.44 2.66 21.28
N THR A 337 -15.47 3.50 21.02
CA THR A 337 -15.27 4.82 20.39
C THR A 337 -14.26 5.68 21.15
N GLU A 338 -14.40 5.79 22.47
CA GLU A 338 -13.48 6.61 23.29
C GLU A 338 -12.08 6.02 23.36
N THR A 339 -11.96 4.69 23.42
CA THR A 339 -10.66 3.99 23.41
C THR A 339 -9.89 4.28 22.15
N PHE A 340 -10.54 4.13 20.98
CA PHE A 340 -9.93 4.44 19.69
C PHE A 340 -9.70 5.94 19.48
N ALA A 341 -10.59 6.80 19.97
CA ALA A 341 -10.37 8.25 19.95
C ALA A 341 -9.13 8.67 20.75
N ARG A 342 -8.88 8.04 21.89
CA ARG A 342 -7.68 8.26 22.70
C ARG A 342 -6.42 7.76 21.99
N SER A 343 -6.45 6.53 21.49
CA SER A 343 -5.34 5.93 20.75
C SER A 343 -5.00 6.74 19.48
N SER A 344 -6.03 7.26 18.78
CA SER A 344 -5.83 8.07 17.57
C SER A 344 -5.04 9.35 17.82
N ARG A 345 -5.17 9.96 19.00
CA ARG A 345 -4.40 11.17 19.36
C ARG A 345 -2.90 10.93 19.44
N LEU A 346 -2.48 9.71 19.75
CA LEU A 346 -1.07 9.33 19.80
C LEU A 346 -0.52 8.97 18.40
N ARG A 347 -1.35 8.32 17.57
CA ARG A 347 -0.93 7.79 16.26
C ARG A 347 -1.16 8.74 15.09
N GLY A 348 -2.20 9.57 15.16
CA GLY A 348 -2.75 10.23 13.98
C GLY A 348 -3.42 9.23 13.02
N CYS A 349 -4.06 9.74 11.97
CA CYS A 349 -4.68 8.87 10.95
C CYS A 349 -3.72 8.45 9.81
N GLY A 350 -2.57 9.10 9.69
CA GLY A 350 -1.60 8.85 8.62
C GLY A 350 -2.08 9.18 7.19
N CYS A 351 -3.28 9.75 7.05
CA CYS A 351 -3.86 10.09 5.74
C CYS A 351 -3.82 11.61 5.50
N PRO A 352 -3.23 12.10 4.38
CA PRO A 352 -3.16 13.52 4.09
C PRO A 352 -4.55 14.19 4.01
N PRO A 353 -4.78 15.33 4.70
CA PRO A 353 -6.09 15.98 4.76
C PRO A 353 -6.67 16.33 3.38
N LEU A 354 -5.83 16.78 2.45
CA LEU A 354 -6.25 17.13 1.10
C LEU A 354 -6.87 15.92 0.36
N LEU A 355 -6.29 14.74 0.51
CA LEU A 355 -6.82 13.53 -0.11
C LEU A 355 -8.10 13.07 0.59
N GLN A 356 -8.18 13.18 1.91
CA GLN A 356 -9.41 12.92 2.65
C GLN A 356 -10.57 13.82 2.18
N ALA A 357 -10.33 15.13 2.06
CA ALA A 357 -11.31 16.09 1.54
C ALA A 357 -11.71 15.76 0.09
N GLY A 358 -10.75 15.33 -0.74
CA GLY A 358 -11.01 14.88 -2.11
C GLY A 358 -11.95 13.67 -2.15
N VAL A 359 -11.73 12.65 -1.30
CA VAL A 359 -12.59 11.47 -1.20
C VAL A 359 -13.97 11.83 -0.65
N ALA A 360 -14.04 12.71 0.36
CA ALA A 360 -15.32 13.20 0.89
C ALA A 360 -16.17 13.85 -0.20
N ASP A 361 -15.59 14.73 -1.01
CA ASP A 361 -16.28 15.36 -2.15
C ASP A 361 -16.68 14.32 -3.20
N PHE A 362 -15.80 13.37 -3.50
CA PHE A 362 -16.08 12.33 -4.48
C PHE A 362 -17.27 11.46 -4.09
N ILE A 363 -17.44 11.17 -2.79
CA ILE A 363 -18.59 10.45 -2.25
C ILE A 363 -19.84 11.36 -2.26
N ARG A 364 -19.77 12.55 -1.64
CA ARG A 364 -20.92 13.45 -1.43
C ARG A 364 -21.54 13.94 -2.75
N GLN A 365 -20.73 14.13 -3.81
CA GLN A 365 -21.20 14.53 -5.14
C GLN A 365 -21.71 13.32 -5.97
N GLY A 366 -21.77 12.12 -5.38
CA GLY A 366 -22.27 10.91 -6.03
C GLY A 366 -21.32 10.32 -7.09
N HIS A 367 -20.08 10.81 -7.17
CA HIS A 367 -19.10 10.31 -8.14
C HIS A 367 -18.63 8.91 -7.79
N PHE A 368 -18.51 8.59 -6.50
CA PHE A 368 -18.14 7.27 -6.02
C PHE A 368 -19.16 6.20 -6.47
N TYR A 369 -20.43 6.45 -6.24
CA TYR A 369 -21.49 5.54 -6.69
C TYR A 369 -21.49 5.36 -8.22
N ARG A 370 -21.39 6.45 -8.99
CA ARG A 370 -21.32 6.38 -10.46
C ARG A 370 -20.09 5.60 -10.94
N HIS A 371 -18.96 5.76 -10.25
CA HIS A 371 -17.74 5.01 -10.53
C HIS A 371 -17.96 3.50 -10.30
N LEU A 372 -18.44 3.09 -9.12
CA LEU A 372 -18.72 1.68 -8.82
C LEU A 372 -19.71 1.07 -9.81
N LYS A 373 -20.79 1.80 -10.16
CA LYS A 373 -21.78 1.37 -11.15
C LYS A 373 -21.14 1.09 -12.52
N ARG A 374 -20.16 1.90 -12.92
CA ARG A 374 -19.40 1.72 -14.17
C ARG A 374 -18.41 0.57 -14.09
N MET A 375 -17.77 0.35 -12.93
CA MET A 375 -16.74 -0.68 -12.77
C MET A 375 -17.33 -2.10 -12.80
N ARG A 376 -18.54 -2.33 -12.28
CA ARG A 376 -19.16 -3.66 -12.24
C ARG A 376 -19.28 -4.33 -13.62
N PRO A 377 -19.89 -3.71 -14.64
CA PRO A 377 -19.93 -4.30 -15.99
C PRO A 377 -18.54 -4.44 -16.62
N LEU A 378 -17.63 -3.46 -16.39
CA LEU A 378 -16.27 -3.53 -16.89
C LEU A 378 -15.51 -4.75 -16.32
N TYR A 379 -15.58 -4.97 -15.01
CA TYR A 379 -14.92 -6.11 -14.38
C TYR A 379 -15.54 -7.44 -14.78
N ARG A 380 -16.86 -7.50 -14.94
CA ARG A 380 -17.52 -8.69 -15.51
C ARG A 380 -16.94 -9.03 -16.88
N GLN A 381 -16.85 -8.07 -17.79
CA GLN A 381 -16.29 -8.24 -19.12
C GLN A 381 -14.83 -8.71 -19.08
N ARG A 382 -13.97 -8.05 -18.27
CA ARG A 382 -12.56 -8.41 -18.17
C ARG A 382 -12.36 -9.80 -17.55
N ARG A 383 -13.21 -10.17 -16.60
CA ARG A 383 -13.25 -11.52 -16.03
C ARG A 383 -13.65 -12.55 -17.10
N GLU A 384 -14.67 -12.26 -17.91
CA GLU A 384 -15.10 -13.13 -19.00
C GLU A 384 -13.98 -13.35 -20.02
N TRP A 385 -13.26 -12.30 -20.42
CA TRP A 385 -12.10 -12.42 -21.30
C TRP A 385 -11.06 -13.41 -20.73
N LEU A 386 -10.70 -13.23 -19.46
CA LEU A 386 -9.71 -14.10 -18.81
C LEU A 386 -10.22 -15.53 -18.69
N THR A 387 -11.45 -15.73 -18.23
CA THR A 387 -12.03 -17.07 -18.06
C THR A 387 -12.05 -17.82 -19.40
N GLN A 388 -12.57 -17.20 -20.47
CA GLN A 388 -12.63 -17.81 -21.79
C GLN A 388 -11.24 -18.12 -22.37
N ALA A 389 -10.26 -17.22 -22.17
CA ALA A 389 -8.90 -17.46 -22.63
C ALA A 389 -8.24 -18.64 -21.88
N LEU A 390 -8.43 -18.73 -20.55
CA LEU A 390 -7.93 -19.84 -19.73
C LEU A 390 -8.58 -21.18 -20.12
N GLU A 391 -9.89 -21.23 -20.26
CA GLU A 391 -10.62 -22.44 -20.64
C GLU A 391 -10.20 -22.94 -22.03
N ARG A 392 -10.08 -22.04 -23.00
CA ARG A 392 -9.67 -22.37 -24.38
C ARG A 392 -8.23 -22.87 -24.48
N GLN A 393 -7.28 -22.23 -23.79
CA GLN A 393 -5.85 -22.49 -23.94
C GLN A 393 -5.29 -23.47 -22.89
N LEU A 394 -5.89 -23.50 -21.69
CA LEU A 394 -5.40 -24.23 -20.52
C LEU A 394 -6.43 -25.15 -19.86
N GLY A 395 -7.62 -25.33 -20.46
CA GLY A 395 -8.67 -26.19 -19.89
C GLY A 395 -8.27 -27.65 -19.70
N ALA A 396 -7.20 -28.11 -20.38
CA ALA A 396 -6.57 -29.40 -20.11
C ALA A 396 -5.81 -29.48 -18.78
N TRP A 397 -5.36 -28.33 -18.22
CA TRP A 397 -4.46 -28.23 -17.09
C TRP A 397 -5.06 -27.59 -15.85
N LEU A 398 -6.08 -26.75 -16.04
CA LEU A 398 -6.70 -26.01 -14.94
C LEU A 398 -8.22 -25.85 -15.15
N ARG A 399 -8.90 -25.55 -14.04
CA ARG A 399 -10.32 -25.20 -14.03
C ARG A 399 -10.51 -23.88 -13.28
N VAL A 400 -11.17 -22.92 -13.89
CA VAL A 400 -11.54 -21.65 -13.24
C VAL A 400 -12.64 -21.92 -12.21
N VAL A 401 -12.43 -21.46 -10.98
CA VAL A 401 -13.42 -21.57 -9.90
C VAL A 401 -14.48 -20.50 -10.09
N PRO A 402 -15.77 -20.86 -10.15
CA PRO A 402 -16.84 -19.88 -10.19
C PRO A 402 -16.85 -19.03 -8.92
N GLN A 403 -16.78 -17.71 -9.07
CA GLN A 403 -16.87 -16.76 -7.97
C GLN A 403 -17.94 -15.70 -8.28
N GLN A 404 -18.58 -15.17 -7.24
CA GLN A 404 -19.70 -14.23 -7.41
C GLN A 404 -19.28 -12.78 -7.56
N GLY A 405 -18.02 -12.46 -7.28
CA GLY A 405 -17.49 -11.11 -7.27
C GLY A 405 -15.99 -11.05 -7.35
N GLY A 406 -15.42 -9.94 -6.88
CA GLY A 406 -13.99 -9.70 -6.76
C GLY A 406 -13.32 -9.11 -7.99
N ILE A 407 -12.02 -8.85 -7.90
CA ILE A 407 -11.17 -8.32 -8.98
C ILE A 407 -10.06 -9.29 -9.40
N GLN A 408 -10.13 -10.51 -8.90
CA GLN A 408 -9.23 -11.62 -9.19
C GLN A 408 -10.03 -12.90 -9.34
N LEU A 409 -9.44 -13.94 -9.91
CA LEU A 409 -10.02 -15.29 -9.97
C LEU A 409 -9.02 -16.34 -9.47
N LEU A 410 -9.55 -17.47 -9.05
CA LEU A 410 -8.80 -18.67 -8.73
C LEU A 410 -8.95 -19.70 -9.85
N ALA A 411 -7.83 -20.18 -10.39
CA ALA A 411 -7.75 -21.29 -11.32
C ALA A 411 -7.13 -22.50 -10.61
N ARG A 412 -7.92 -23.52 -10.31
CA ARG A 412 -7.45 -24.79 -9.71
C ARG A 412 -6.65 -25.58 -10.73
N LEU A 413 -5.45 -26.02 -10.35
CA LEU A 413 -4.62 -26.89 -11.16
C LEU A 413 -5.10 -28.33 -11.06
N ARG A 414 -4.88 -29.14 -12.09
CA ARG A 414 -5.09 -30.58 -12.05
C ARG A 414 -4.02 -31.26 -11.20
N ASP A 415 -4.33 -32.46 -10.76
CA ASP A 415 -3.42 -33.29 -9.95
C ASP A 415 -2.06 -33.46 -10.63
N GLY A 416 -1.00 -33.41 -9.85
CA GLY A 416 0.38 -33.54 -10.30
C GLY A 416 1.07 -32.25 -10.73
N VAL A 417 0.36 -31.10 -10.79
CA VAL A 417 0.96 -29.80 -11.13
C VAL A 417 1.13 -28.96 -9.87
N ALA A 418 2.38 -28.64 -9.52
CA ALA A 418 2.70 -27.75 -8.41
C ALA A 418 2.57 -26.27 -8.82
N ASP A 419 1.85 -25.49 -8.02
CA ASP A 419 1.57 -24.09 -8.31
C ASP A 419 2.73 -23.13 -7.99
N THR A 420 3.49 -23.36 -6.92
CA THR A 420 4.59 -22.46 -6.50
C THR A 420 5.70 -22.34 -7.56
N PRO A 421 6.28 -23.43 -8.11
CA PRO A 421 7.28 -23.29 -9.16
C PRO A 421 6.71 -22.72 -10.45
N LEU A 422 5.44 -23.00 -10.76
CA LEU A 422 4.76 -22.45 -11.92
C LEU A 422 4.57 -20.92 -11.80
N ALA A 423 4.13 -20.45 -10.64
CA ALA A 423 3.99 -19.02 -10.37
C ALA A 423 5.34 -18.30 -10.40
N ALA A 424 6.40 -18.90 -9.85
CA ALA A 424 7.75 -18.36 -9.90
C ALA A 424 8.27 -18.20 -11.36
N GLN A 425 8.02 -19.19 -12.22
CA GLN A 425 8.37 -19.10 -13.64
C GLN A 425 7.52 -18.06 -14.38
N ALA A 426 6.23 -17.96 -14.07
CA ALA A 426 5.35 -16.93 -14.62
C ALA A 426 5.87 -15.53 -14.29
N TRP A 427 6.31 -15.32 -13.05
CA TRP A 427 6.91 -14.06 -12.61
C TRP A 427 8.15 -13.67 -13.42
N GLN A 428 9.03 -14.62 -13.75
CA GLN A 428 10.20 -14.39 -14.60
C GLN A 428 9.84 -13.93 -16.02
N LEU A 429 8.65 -14.29 -16.49
CA LEU A 429 8.10 -13.87 -17.78
C LEU A 429 7.32 -12.55 -17.69
N GLY A 430 7.30 -11.87 -16.53
CA GLY A 430 6.53 -10.66 -16.32
C GLY A 430 5.03 -10.91 -16.15
N LEU A 431 4.62 -12.12 -15.78
CA LEU A 431 3.24 -12.51 -15.49
C LEU A 431 3.08 -12.66 -13.98
N ALA A 432 2.39 -11.72 -13.34
CA ALA A 432 2.29 -11.65 -11.86
C ALA A 432 1.21 -12.61 -11.30
N ALA A 433 1.15 -13.83 -11.79
CA ALA A 433 0.35 -14.91 -11.21
C ALA A 433 0.91 -15.31 -9.85
N GLN A 434 0.04 -15.64 -8.90
CA GLN A 434 0.47 -16.10 -7.57
C GLN A 434 -0.01 -17.53 -7.33
N ALA A 435 0.81 -18.31 -6.60
CA ALA A 435 0.44 -19.66 -6.20
C ALA A 435 -0.54 -19.62 -5.01
N LEU A 436 -1.60 -20.41 -5.06
CA LEU A 436 -2.49 -20.57 -3.91
C LEU A 436 -1.76 -21.14 -2.70
N SER A 437 -0.77 -22.02 -2.93
CA SER A 437 0.04 -22.61 -1.88
C SER A 437 0.83 -21.60 -1.05
N ASP A 438 1.16 -20.44 -1.61
CA ASP A 438 1.86 -19.34 -0.89
C ASP A 438 0.93 -18.57 0.07
N TRP A 439 -0.39 -18.78 -0.05
CA TRP A 439 -1.41 -18.17 0.79
C TRP A 439 -1.87 -19.04 1.95
N ARG A 440 -1.43 -20.30 1.97
CA ARG A 440 -1.73 -21.23 3.04
C ARG A 440 -0.68 -21.19 4.15
N ILE A 441 -1.07 -21.68 5.31
CA ILE A 441 -0.21 -21.79 6.49
C ILE A 441 -0.03 -23.27 6.86
N ASP A 442 -1.07 -23.89 7.39
CA ASP A 442 -1.02 -25.25 7.96
C ASP A 442 -2.02 -26.20 7.29
N HIS A 443 -3.09 -25.66 6.67
CA HIS A 443 -4.16 -26.49 6.12
C HIS A 443 -4.05 -26.65 4.60
N PRO A 444 -4.31 -27.84 4.05
CA PRO A 444 -4.25 -28.07 2.62
C PRO A 444 -5.36 -27.31 1.90
N ALA A 445 -5.01 -26.56 0.87
CA ALA A 445 -5.96 -25.83 0.05
C ALA A 445 -5.98 -26.29 -1.41
N GLY A 446 -5.26 -27.39 -1.75
CA GLY A 446 -5.02 -27.81 -3.13
C GLY A 446 -4.09 -26.87 -3.89
N GLN A 447 -3.84 -27.16 -5.16
CA GLN A 447 -2.96 -26.37 -6.03
C GLN A 447 -3.78 -25.43 -6.89
N GLY A 448 -3.30 -24.20 -7.11
CA GLY A 448 -4.04 -23.22 -7.92
C GLY A 448 -3.26 -21.94 -8.19
N LEU A 449 -3.68 -21.20 -9.20
CA LEU A 449 -3.16 -19.88 -9.53
C LEU A 449 -4.20 -18.81 -9.22
N LEU A 450 -3.77 -17.76 -8.57
CA LEU A 450 -4.52 -16.54 -8.33
C LEU A 450 -4.16 -15.53 -9.41
N LEU A 451 -5.15 -15.03 -10.15
CA LEU A 451 -4.98 -14.23 -11.35
C LEU A 451 -5.84 -12.97 -11.26
N GLY A 452 -5.22 -11.79 -11.20
CA GLY A 452 -5.90 -10.52 -11.32
C GLY A 452 -6.36 -10.26 -12.76
N PHE A 453 -7.59 -9.82 -12.95
CA PHE A 453 -8.12 -9.51 -14.27
C PHE A 453 -8.48 -8.03 -14.46
N ALA A 454 -8.54 -7.27 -13.37
CA ALA A 454 -9.06 -5.92 -13.39
C ALA A 454 -8.20 -4.91 -14.19
N ASN A 455 -6.91 -5.19 -14.38
CA ASN A 455 -5.96 -4.31 -15.06
C ASN A 455 -5.76 -4.64 -16.57
N PHE A 456 -6.44 -5.64 -17.13
CA PHE A 456 -6.46 -5.85 -18.59
C PHE A 456 -7.31 -4.79 -19.26
N THR A 457 -6.77 -4.11 -20.26
CA THR A 457 -7.49 -3.04 -20.97
C THR A 457 -8.18 -3.54 -22.25
N ARG A 458 -7.67 -4.65 -22.83
CA ARG A 458 -8.14 -5.25 -24.08
C ARG A 458 -8.14 -6.77 -23.99
N GLN A 459 -9.00 -7.40 -24.78
CA GLN A 459 -9.09 -8.86 -24.85
C GLN A 459 -7.79 -9.49 -25.39
N GLU A 460 -7.14 -8.85 -26.38
CA GLU A 460 -5.90 -9.36 -26.97
C GLU A 460 -4.73 -9.36 -25.98
N GLU A 461 -4.72 -8.43 -25.03
CA GLU A 461 -3.73 -8.42 -23.93
C GLU A 461 -3.94 -9.62 -23.03
N THR A 462 -5.19 -9.92 -22.70
CA THR A 462 -5.55 -11.09 -21.89
C THR A 462 -5.14 -12.39 -22.59
N GLU A 463 -5.44 -12.50 -23.89
CA GLU A 463 -5.10 -13.69 -24.67
C GLU A 463 -3.60 -13.92 -24.78
N ARG A 464 -2.81 -12.86 -25.00
CA ARG A 464 -1.34 -12.94 -25.00
C ARG A 464 -0.76 -13.34 -23.63
N ALA A 465 -1.30 -12.79 -22.55
CA ALA A 465 -0.87 -13.14 -21.20
C ALA A 465 -1.15 -14.62 -20.89
N VAL A 466 -2.33 -15.12 -21.26
CA VAL A 466 -2.68 -16.54 -21.10
C VAL A 466 -1.82 -17.42 -21.99
N GLN A 467 -1.51 -16.98 -23.22
CA GLN A 467 -0.60 -17.72 -24.13
C GLN A 467 0.81 -17.83 -23.53
N GLY A 468 1.32 -16.75 -22.90
CA GLY A 468 2.58 -16.78 -22.17
C GLY A 468 2.57 -17.80 -21.02
N LEU A 469 1.47 -17.83 -20.26
CA LEU A 469 1.27 -18.81 -19.20
C LEU A 469 1.20 -20.24 -19.77
N ALA A 470 0.51 -20.44 -20.91
CA ALA A 470 0.37 -21.74 -21.55
C ALA A 470 1.72 -22.35 -22.02
N GLN A 471 2.69 -21.50 -22.36
CA GLN A 471 4.02 -21.98 -22.72
C GLN A 471 4.73 -22.66 -21.55
N LEU A 472 4.46 -22.25 -20.31
CA LEU A 472 5.01 -22.89 -19.11
C LEU A 472 4.45 -24.29 -18.91
N PHE A 473 3.14 -24.47 -19.10
CA PHE A 473 2.49 -25.79 -18.99
C PHE A 473 3.01 -26.80 -20.04
N LYS A 474 3.35 -26.34 -21.23
CA LYS A 474 3.92 -27.21 -22.28
C LYS A 474 5.31 -27.73 -21.94
N ARG A 475 6.03 -27.09 -21.03
CA ARG A 475 7.37 -27.52 -20.56
C ARG A 475 7.32 -28.50 -19.40
N LEU A 476 6.13 -28.73 -18.85
CA LEU A 476 5.90 -29.72 -17.77
C LEU A 476 5.66 -31.13 -18.32
N ASN A 477 5.43 -31.28 -19.63
CA ASN A 477 5.38 -32.54 -20.37
C ASN A 477 6.76 -32.80 -20.99
#